data_08fd133f7d1736f60ccd93f8e5baf536
#
_entry.id   08fd133f7d1736f60ccd93f8e5baf536
#
_cell.length_a   1.000
_cell.length_b   1.000
_cell.length_c   1.000
_cell.angle_alpha   90.00
_cell.angle_beta   90.00
_cell.angle_gamma   90.00
#
_symmetry.space_group_name_H-M   'P 1'
#
loop_
_entity.id
_entity.type
_entity.pdbx_description
1 polymer ?
#
loop_
_entity_poly.entity_id
_entity_poly.type
_entity_poly.pdbx_seq_one_letter_code
_entity_poly.pdbx_strand_id
1 'polypeptide(L)'
;PATSIVTQYELEGMFTEADFTFKNTPEFRALGVAMEDHSGVVVDNFSLRGNSGMILERLDVSRCQALNKIRPYDLIVLQYGLNVVSASVMNYGWYSSRMVKVINHIQLCFPEADILMLGVSDRSRQDDGEFETMPAVLALLHAQRQAAKKAGVPFWNVFGAMGGENSMVRFVELNWASKDYTHLSFRGGREIADALLKALLSEKDFYDEAEKVVN
;
A
#
# COMPACT_ATOMS: atom_id res chain seq x y z
N PRO A 1 14.51 16.02 31.40
CA PRO A 1 14.64 14.97 30.41
C PRO A 1 13.46 15.06 29.49
N ALA A 2 13.72 15.22 28.18
CA ALA A 2 12.63 15.16 27.18
C ALA A 2 12.02 13.78 27.32
N THR A 3 10.76 13.69 27.73
CA THR A 3 10.03 12.43 27.73
C THR A 3 9.92 11.97 26.30
N SER A 4 10.49 10.81 26.00
CA SER A 4 10.36 10.18 24.68
C SER A 4 8.87 10.05 24.35
N ILE A 5 8.48 10.43 23.14
CA ILE A 5 7.09 10.29 22.67
C ILE A 5 6.70 8.82 22.61
N VAL A 6 7.68 7.94 22.35
CA VAL A 6 7.51 6.48 22.28
C VAL A 6 8.69 5.83 23.02
N THR A 7 8.40 4.76 23.75
CA THR A 7 9.41 3.93 24.44
C THR A 7 9.24 2.50 23.95
N GLN A 8 10.34 1.86 23.59
CA GLN A 8 10.42 0.44 23.23
C GLN A 8 11.05 -0.35 24.39
N TYR A 9 10.54 -1.54 24.62
CA TYR A 9 11.17 -2.56 25.44
C TYR A 9 11.45 -3.77 24.57
N GLU A 10 12.68 -4.22 24.54
CA GLU A 10 13.12 -5.37 23.74
C GLU A 10 13.47 -6.52 24.65
N LEU A 11 13.01 -7.71 24.28
CA LEU A 11 13.29 -8.95 24.96
C LEU A 11 13.83 -9.95 23.93
N GLU A 12 15.07 -10.36 24.11
CA GLU A 12 15.70 -11.35 23.23
C GLU A 12 15.48 -12.76 23.78
N GLY A 13 15.19 -13.71 22.88
CA GLY A 13 15.03 -15.11 23.24
C GLY A 13 14.39 -15.92 22.12
N MET A 14 14.38 -17.23 22.31
CA MET A 14 13.63 -18.16 21.44
C MET A 14 12.26 -18.40 22.06
N PHE A 15 11.24 -17.80 21.50
CA PHE A 15 9.86 -17.89 22.00
C PHE A 15 8.97 -18.51 20.93
N THR A 16 8.13 -19.47 21.31
CA THR A 16 7.01 -19.96 20.49
C THR A 16 5.69 -19.30 20.88
N GLU A 17 5.64 -18.78 22.11
CA GLU A 17 4.46 -18.12 22.67
C GLU A 17 4.92 -17.10 23.71
N ALA A 18 4.22 -15.97 23.82
CA ALA A 18 4.49 -14.94 24.82
C ALA A 18 3.16 -14.31 25.30
N ASP A 19 3.01 -14.21 26.61
CA ASP A 19 1.89 -13.53 27.27
C ASP A 19 2.30 -12.14 27.73
N PHE A 20 1.58 -11.12 27.27
CA PHE A 20 1.79 -9.73 27.64
C PHE A 20 0.69 -9.24 28.57
N THR A 21 1.03 -8.93 29.83
CA THR A 21 0.10 -8.38 30.79
C THR A 21 0.36 -6.89 31.00
N PHE A 22 -0.60 -6.06 30.61
CA PHE A 22 -0.55 -4.61 30.81
C PHE A 22 -1.32 -4.24 32.08
N LYS A 23 -0.64 -3.66 33.06
CA LYS A 23 -1.31 -3.09 34.24
C LYS A 23 -1.84 -1.71 33.87
N ASN A 24 -3.15 -1.51 34.06
CA ASN A 24 -3.81 -0.27 33.72
C ASN A 24 -3.26 0.89 34.61
N THR A 25 -2.59 1.84 33.99
CA THR A 25 -2.25 3.14 34.60
C THR A 25 -2.84 4.24 33.73
N PRO A 26 -3.33 5.37 34.30
CA PRO A 26 -4.06 6.39 33.55
C PRO A 26 -3.31 6.99 32.35
N GLU A 27 -1.99 6.91 32.34
CA GLU A 27 -1.13 7.53 31.32
C GLU A 27 -0.46 6.50 30.36
N PHE A 28 -0.71 5.21 30.56
CA PHE A 28 -0.08 4.17 29.74
C PHE A 28 -0.89 3.91 28.47
N ARG A 29 -0.21 3.91 27.32
CA ARG A 29 -0.76 3.53 26.03
C ARG A 29 0.17 2.50 25.37
N ALA A 30 -0.28 1.26 25.28
CA ALA A 30 0.39 0.26 24.44
C ALA A 30 0.12 0.60 22.97
N LEU A 31 1.18 0.71 22.17
CA LEU A 31 1.09 0.97 20.73
C LEU A 31 1.08 -0.31 19.92
N GLY A 32 1.75 -1.36 20.40
CA GLY A 32 1.81 -2.65 19.75
C GLY A 32 2.82 -3.58 20.42
N VAL A 33 2.84 -4.81 19.94
CA VAL A 33 3.84 -5.83 20.26
C VAL A 33 4.25 -6.46 18.94
N ALA A 34 5.55 -6.66 18.74
CA ALA A 34 6.09 -7.36 17.59
C ALA A 34 6.91 -8.57 18.08
N MET A 35 6.82 -9.69 17.37
CA MET A 35 7.66 -10.88 17.55
C MET A 35 8.32 -11.16 16.21
N GLU A 36 9.60 -10.92 16.10
CA GLU A 36 10.33 -10.90 14.83
C GLU A 36 11.74 -11.45 15.02
N ASP A 37 12.29 -12.02 13.97
CA ASP A 37 13.70 -12.37 13.91
C ASP A 37 14.55 -11.13 13.62
N HIS A 38 15.84 -11.20 13.94
CA HIS A 38 16.78 -10.11 13.66
C HIS A 38 17.09 -9.90 12.18
N SER A 39 16.68 -10.83 11.32
CA SER A 39 16.90 -10.77 9.88
C SER A 39 15.71 -11.29 9.11
N GLY A 40 15.51 -10.78 7.90
CA GLY A 40 14.42 -11.17 7.03
C GLY A 40 13.65 -9.97 6.51
N VAL A 41 12.45 -10.24 5.96
CA VAL A 41 11.53 -9.21 5.49
C VAL A 41 10.30 -9.19 6.40
N VAL A 42 10.04 -8.05 6.98
CA VAL A 42 8.85 -7.81 7.81
C VAL A 42 7.85 -6.99 7.02
N VAL A 43 6.60 -7.41 7.03
CA VAL A 43 5.51 -6.71 6.35
C VAL A 43 4.42 -6.34 7.34
N ASP A 44 4.23 -5.04 7.54
CA ASP A 44 3.14 -4.50 8.34
C ASP A 44 1.95 -4.11 7.45
N ASN A 45 0.76 -4.52 7.84
CA ASN A 45 -0.47 -4.18 7.14
C ASN A 45 -1.27 -3.13 7.91
N PHE A 46 -1.24 -1.88 7.44
CA PHE A 46 -2.02 -0.76 7.99
C PHE A 46 -3.30 -0.47 7.20
N SER A 47 -3.86 -1.47 6.52
CA SER A 47 -5.06 -1.27 5.74
C SER A 47 -6.26 -0.87 6.62
N LEU A 48 -6.99 0.16 6.17
CA LEU A 48 -8.23 0.61 6.77
C LEU A 48 -9.35 0.52 5.73
N ARG A 49 -10.35 -0.33 6.02
CA ARG A 49 -11.47 -0.56 5.10
C ARG A 49 -12.20 0.72 4.71
N GLY A 50 -12.63 0.81 3.46
CA GLY A 50 -13.43 1.92 2.95
C GLY A 50 -12.68 3.25 2.84
N ASN A 51 -11.36 3.24 2.95
CA ASN A 51 -10.55 4.44 2.94
C ASN A 51 -10.10 4.83 1.51
N SER A 52 -10.07 6.13 1.24
CA SER A 52 -9.56 6.70 0.00
C SER A 52 -8.06 7.00 0.00
N GLY A 53 -7.40 6.84 1.16
CA GLY A 53 -6.02 7.27 1.41
C GLY A 53 -5.87 8.69 1.91
N MET A 54 -6.90 9.55 1.76
CA MET A 54 -6.81 10.97 2.11
C MET A 54 -6.62 11.25 3.60
N ILE A 55 -7.01 10.31 4.48
CA ILE A 55 -6.82 10.44 5.92
C ILE A 55 -5.34 10.46 6.33
N LEU A 56 -4.46 9.92 5.49
CA LEU A 56 -3.03 9.88 5.75
C LEU A 56 -2.40 11.28 5.86
N GLU A 57 -3.02 12.31 5.26
CA GLU A 57 -2.61 13.71 5.46
C GLU A 57 -2.73 14.19 6.92
N ARG A 58 -3.43 13.44 7.78
CA ARG A 58 -3.67 13.81 9.19
C ARG A 58 -2.72 13.11 10.17
N LEU A 59 -1.81 12.31 9.68
CA LEU A 59 -0.80 11.68 10.53
C LEU A 59 0.06 12.75 11.18
N ASP A 60 0.33 12.58 12.47
CA ASP A 60 1.22 13.47 13.20
C ASP A 60 2.67 13.14 12.83
N VAL A 61 3.34 14.07 12.17
CA VAL A 61 4.71 13.88 11.66
C VAL A 61 5.68 13.53 12.80
N SER A 62 5.60 14.21 13.93
CA SER A 62 6.53 13.99 15.04
C SER A 62 6.37 12.61 15.67
N ARG A 63 5.14 12.11 15.76
CA ARG A 63 4.85 10.75 16.25
C ARG A 63 5.29 9.70 15.25
N CYS A 64 5.02 9.90 13.96
CA CYS A 64 5.49 9.00 12.91
C CYS A 64 7.02 8.89 12.91
N GLN A 65 7.71 10.01 12.97
CA GLN A 65 9.18 10.04 13.04
C GLN A 65 9.73 9.39 14.32
N ALA A 66 9.04 9.57 15.46
CA ALA A 66 9.41 8.93 16.71
C ALA A 66 9.24 7.40 16.65
N LEU A 67 8.18 6.92 16.03
CA LEU A 67 7.94 5.49 15.78
C LEU A 67 8.94 4.93 14.76
N ASN A 68 9.20 5.66 13.68
CA ASN A 68 10.13 5.24 12.63
C ASN A 68 11.59 5.09 13.14
N LYS A 69 11.99 5.84 14.17
CA LYS A 69 13.29 5.64 14.81
C LYS A 69 13.42 4.32 15.54
N ILE A 70 12.31 3.77 16.01
CA ILE A 70 12.25 2.50 16.75
C ILE A 70 12.04 1.35 15.77
N ARG A 71 11.16 1.55 14.80
CA ARG A 71 10.76 0.58 13.78
C ARG A 71 10.84 1.27 12.41
N PRO A 72 12.04 1.32 11.81
CA PRO A 72 12.21 1.94 10.50
C PRO A 72 11.51 1.13 9.41
N TYR A 73 10.96 1.84 8.43
CA TYR A 73 10.43 1.25 7.21
C TYR A 73 11.35 1.61 6.04
N ASP A 74 11.74 0.60 5.26
CA ASP A 74 12.51 0.78 4.03
C ASP A 74 11.59 1.10 2.85
N LEU A 75 10.37 0.52 2.84
CA LEU A 75 9.40 0.70 1.76
C LEU A 75 7.99 0.87 2.31
N ILE A 76 7.30 1.89 1.84
CA ILE A 76 5.87 2.11 2.09
C ILE A 76 5.08 1.93 0.78
N VAL A 77 4.17 0.96 0.78
CA VAL A 77 3.31 0.68 -0.37
C VAL A 77 1.94 1.32 -0.18
N LEU A 78 1.57 2.23 -1.07
CA LEU A 78 0.27 2.92 -1.04
C LEU A 78 -0.69 2.29 -2.06
N GLN A 79 -1.70 1.56 -1.57
CA GLN A 79 -2.72 0.91 -2.39
C GLN A 79 -4.12 1.45 -2.04
N TYR A 80 -4.56 2.44 -2.78
CA TYR A 80 -5.85 3.12 -2.59
C TYR A 80 -6.53 3.37 -3.93
N GLY A 81 -7.82 3.73 -3.90
CA GLY A 81 -8.50 4.28 -5.06
C GLY A 81 -9.84 3.62 -5.39
N LEU A 82 -10.01 2.31 -5.28
CA LEU A 82 -11.28 1.64 -5.62
C LEU A 82 -12.49 2.22 -4.89
N ASN A 83 -12.30 2.70 -3.66
CA ASN A 83 -13.36 3.32 -2.85
C ASN A 83 -13.81 4.70 -3.36
N VAL A 84 -13.11 5.30 -4.32
CA VAL A 84 -13.50 6.57 -4.93
C VAL A 84 -14.01 6.40 -6.37
N VAL A 85 -13.94 5.19 -6.92
CA VAL A 85 -14.47 4.90 -8.25
C VAL A 85 -16.00 5.03 -8.24
N SER A 86 -16.51 5.90 -9.09
CA SER A 86 -17.95 6.08 -9.30
C SER A 86 -18.24 6.12 -10.80
N ALA A 87 -19.31 5.42 -11.21
CA ALA A 87 -19.68 5.31 -12.62
C ALA A 87 -19.95 6.68 -13.31
N SER A 88 -20.31 7.68 -12.53
CA SER A 88 -20.59 9.04 -13.02
C SER A 88 -19.36 9.96 -13.07
N VAL A 89 -18.20 9.53 -12.55
CA VAL A 89 -17.01 10.37 -12.45
C VAL A 89 -15.98 9.94 -13.48
N MET A 90 -15.68 10.83 -14.42
CA MET A 90 -14.68 10.62 -15.47
C MET A 90 -13.46 11.54 -15.32
N ASN A 91 -13.43 12.39 -14.29
CA ASN A 91 -12.30 13.29 -14.01
C ASN A 91 -11.89 13.19 -12.54
N TYR A 92 -10.69 12.66 -12.32
CA TYR A 92 -10.08 12.48 -11.00
C TYR A 92 -8.91 13.44 -10.75
N GLY A 93 -8.89 14.60 -11.38
CA GLY A 93 -7.84 15.61 -11.18
C GLY A 93 -7.74 16.06 -9.71
N TRP A 94 -8.88 16.17 -9.02
CA TRP A 94 -8.94 16.43 -7.58
C TRP A 94 -8.24 15.34 -6.77
N TYR A 95 -8.46 14.06 -7.14
CA TYR A 95 -7.84 12.92 -6.47
C TYR A 95 -6.32 12.92 -6.67
N SER A 96 -5.86 13.15 -7.91
CA SER A 96 -4.45 13.29 -8.21
C SER A 96 -3.79 14.37 -7.35
N SER A 97 -4.39 15.55 -7.26
CA SER A 97 -3.86 16.67 -6.47
C SER A 97 -3.81 16.37 -4.97
N ARG A 98 -4.81 15.68 -4.44
CA ARG A 98 -4.85 15.26 -3.03
C ARG A 98 -3.84 14.15 -2.76
N MET A 99 -3.70 13.17 -3.65
CA MET A 99 -2.76 12.07 -3.48
C MET A 99 -1.31 12.56 -3.50
N VAL A 100 -0.98 13.57 -4.29
CA VAL A 100 0.34 14.24 -4.21
C VAL A 100 0.61 14.79 -2.81
N LYS A 101 -0.39 15.43 -2.19
CA LYS A 101 -0.24 15.94 -0.81
C LYS A 101 -0.07 14.79 0.20
N VAL A 102 -0.83 13.71 0.03
CA VAL A 102 -0.68 12.49 0.86
C VAL A 102 0.74 11.95 0.75
N ILE A 103 1.24 11.76 -0.47
CA ILE A 103 2.60 11.22 -0.69
C ILE A 103 3.65 12.13 -0.05
N ASN A 104 3.60 13.43 -0.31
CA ASN A 104 4.53 14.39 0.29
C ASN A 104 4.46 14.39 1.82
N HIS A 105 3.27 14.21 2.39
CA HIS A 105 3.09 14.13 3.85
C HIS A 105 3.68 12.84 4.43
N ILE A 106 3.53 11.71 3.73
CA ILE A 106 4.16 10.43 4.12
C ILE A 106 5.69 10.54 4.05
N GLN A 107 6.24 11.19 3.03
CA GLN A 107 7.69 11.47 2.95
C GLN A 107 8.19 12.29 4.14
N LEU A 108 7.40 13.25 4.65
CA LEU A 108 7.73 13.98 5.88
C LEU A 108 7.65 13.09 7.13
N CYS A 109 6.69 12.17 7.17
CA CYS A 109 6.52 11.24 8.29
C CYS A 109 7.64 10.18 8.34
N PHE A 110 8.12 9.73 7.17
CA PHE A 110 9.07 8.62 7.01
C PHE A 110 10.14 9.01 5.99
N PRO A 111 11.07 9.91 6.35
CA PRO A 111 12.00 10.53 5.40
C PRO A 111 13.00 9.56 4.76
N GLU A 112 13.27 8.43 5.42
CA GLU A 112 14.21 7.40 4.94
C GLU A 112 13.53 6.28 4.15
N ALA A 113 12.18 6.23 4.13
CA ALA A 113 11.46 5.19 3.44
C ALA A 113 11.18 5.56 1.97
N ASP A 114 11.39 4.60 1.09
CA ASP A 114 10.90 4.70 -0.27
C ASP A 114 9.37 4.53 -0.32
N ILE A 115 8.72 5.16 -1.30
CA ILE A 115 7.27 5.03 -1.48
C ILE A 115 6.99 4.44 -2.84
N LEU A 116 6.20 3.35 -2.86
CA LEU A 116 5.66 2.76 -4.09
C LEU A 116 4.14 2.96 -4.13
N MET A 117 3.65 3.60 -5.17
CA MET A 117 2.20 3.72 -5.38
C MET A 117 1.70 2.61 -6.30
N LEU A 118 0.71 1.83 -5.82
CA LEU A 118 -0.01 0.85 -6.64
C LEU A 118 -1.24 1.50 -7.28
N GLY A 119 -1.41 1.28 -8.58
CA GLY A 119 -2.63 1.66 -9.29
C GLY A 119 -3.82 0.80 -8.86
N VAL A 120 -5.03 1.27 -9.15
CA VAL A 120 -6.24 0.45 -8.89
C VAL A 120 -6.24 -0.82 -9.72
N SER A 121 -6.88 -1.86 -9.19
CA SER A 121 -7.26 -3.06 -9.92
C SER A 121 -8.35 -2.73 -10.93
N ASP A 122 -8.60 -3.66 -11.86
CA ASP A 122 -9.82 -3.60 -12.66
C ASP A 122 -11.06 -3.73 -11.76
N ARG A 123 -12.15 -3.12 -12.21
CA ARG A 123 -13.50 -3.24 -11.66
C ARG A 123 -14.48 -3.20 -12.80
N SER A 124 -15.35 -4.20 -12.86
CA SER A 124 -16.37 -4.27 -13.91
C SER A 124 -17.75 -3.89 -13.39
N ARG A 125 -18.58 -3.43 -14.29
CA ARG A 125 -20.01 -3.23 -14.11
C ARG A 125 -20.76 -3.96 -15.21
N GLN A 126 -22.02 -4.25 -14.99
CA GLN A 126 -22.88 -4.75 -16.04
C GLN A 126 -23.36 -3.58 -16.93
N ASP A 127 -23.21 -3.73 -18.23
CA ASP A 127 -23.71 -2.83 -19.26
C ASP A 127 -24.34 -3.68 -20.38
N ASP A 128 -25.57 -3.40 -20.76
CA ASP A 128 -26.34 -4.18 -21.75
C ASP A 128 -26.29 -5.71 -21.59
N GLY A 129 -26.23 -6.18 -20.34
CA GLY A 129 -26.19 -7.62 -20.01
C GLY A 129 -24.79 -8.23 -19.87
N GLU A 130 -23.76 -7.57 -20.35
CA GLU A 130 -22.37 -8.01 -20.27
C GLU A 130 -21.61 -7.26 -19.17
N PHE A 131 -20.57 -7.89 -18.61
CA PHE A 131 -19.70 -7.22 -17.66
C PHE A 131 -18.47 -6.66 -18.36
N GLU A 132 -18.23 -5.37 -18.17
CA GLU A 132 -17.11 -4.64 -18.76
C GLU A 132 -16.39 -3.79 -17.71
N THR A 133 -15.11 -3.49 -17.99
CA THR A 133 -14.34 -2.52 -17.18
C THR A 133 -15.07 -1.19 -17.10
N MET A 134 -15.24 -0.69 -15.88
CA MET A 134 -15.80 0.65 -15.69
C MET A 134 -14.88 1.72 -16.27
N PRO A 135 -15.32 2.60 -17.20
CA PRO A 135 -14.49 3.67 -17.73
C PRO A 135 -13.88 4.58 -16.64
N ALA A 136 -14.57 4.73 -15.51
CA ALA A 136 -14.11 5.48 -14.36
C ALA A 136 -12.81 4.89 -13.72
N VAL A 137 -12.59 3.58 -13.88
CA VAL A 137 -11.32 2.92 -13.43
C VAL A 137 -10.15 3.43 -14.25
N LEU A 138 -10.28 3.51 -15.57
CA LEU A 138 -9.23 4.01 -16.46
C LEU A 138 -8.91 5.49 -16.18
N ALA A 139 -9.96 6.29 -15.94
CA ALA A 139 -9.81 7.70 -15.58
C ALA A 139 -9.06 7.87 -14.23
N LEU A 140 -9.40 7.05 -13.23
CA LEU A 140 -8.71 7.07 -11.94
C LEU A 140 -7.28 6.56 -12.05
N LEU A 141 -7.04 5.47 -12.78
CA LEU A 141 -5.70 4.91 -13.02
C LEU A 141 -4.77 5.97 -13.65
N HIS A 142 -5.29 6.71 -14.64
CA HIS A 142 -4.56 7.83 -15.23
C HIS A 142 -4.22 8.90 -14.18
N ALA A 143 -5.18 9.29 -13.34
CA ALA A 143 -4.98 10.29 -12.28
C ALA A 143 -3.96 9.83 -11.23
N GLN A 144 -3.96 8.53 -10.88
CA GLN A 144 -2.99 7.94 -9.97
C GLN A 144 -1.56 7.96 -10.54
N ARG A 145 -1.40 7.57 -11.81
CA ARG A 145 -0.11 7.65 -12.50
C ARG A 145 0.42 9.09 -12.55
N GLN A 146 -0.46 10.08 -12.79
CA GLN A 146 -0.09 11.49 -12.74
C GLN A 146 0.30 11.95 -11.32
N ALA A 147 -0.37 11.44 -10.29
CA ALA A 147 -0.03 11.75 -8.89
C ALA A 147 1.37 11.22 -8.54
N ALA A 148 1.65 9.95 -8.83
CA ALA A 148 2.96 9.34 -8.60
C ALA A 148 4.07 10.10 -9.33
N LYS A 149 3.87 10.41 -10.62
CA LYS A 149 4.82 11.21 -11.42
C LYS A 149 5.09 12.58 -10.81
N LYS A 150 4.04 13.30 -10.37
CA LYS A 150 4.16 14.64 -9.77
C LYS A 150 4.84 14.61 -8.41
N ALA A 151 4.63 13.54 -7.64
CA ALA A 151 5.25 13.35 -6.33
C ALA A 151 6.66 12.73 -6.42
N GLY A 152 7.11 12.32 -7.61
CA GLY A 152 8.43 11.72 -7.81
C GLY A 152 8.58 10.32 -7.23
N VAL A 153 7.48 9.53 -7.18
CA VAL A 153 7.51 8.16 -6.64
C VAL A 153 7.20 7.12 -7.72
N PRO A 154 7.77 5.90 -7.62
CA PRO A 154 7.43 4.78 -8.48
C PRO A 154 5.94 4.46 -8.49
N PHE A 155 5.46 3.98 -9.64
CA PHE A 155 4.09 3.56 -9.85
C PHE A 155 4.03 2.17 -10.47
N TRP A 156 3.37 1.24 -9.77
CA TRP A 156 3.12 -0.10 -10.32
C TRP A 156 1.66 -0.25 -10.75
N ASN A 157 1.45 -0.71 -11.97
CA ASN A 157 0.13 -0.77 -12.59
C ASN A 157 -0.56 -2.11 -12.32
N VAL A 158 -1.34 -2.19 -11.22
CA VAL A 158 -2.12 -3.39 -10.88
C VAL A 158 -3.11 -3.75 -11.99
N PHE A 159 -3.81 -2.77 -12.56
CA PHE A 159 -4.73 -2.98 -13.67
C PHE A 159 -4.04 -3.69 -14.86
N GLY A 160 -2.87 -3.23 -15.25
CA GLY A 160 -2.06 -3.86 -16.29
C GLY A 160 -1.58 -5.26 -15.92
N ALA A 161 -1.17 -5.47 -14.66
CA ALA A 161 -0.74 -6.78 -14.16
C ALA A 161 -1.89 -7.81 -14.12
N MET A 162 -3.13 -7.36 -13.96
CA MET A 162 -4.31 -8.21 -14.08
C MET A 162 -4.61 -8.66 -15.52
N GLY A 163 -4.09 -7.93 -16.52
CA GLY A 163 -4.34 -8.16 -17.93
C GLY A 163 -5.08 -7.03 -18.64
N GLY A 164 -5.33 -5.91 -17.96
CA GLY A 164 -5.96 -4.73 -18.54
C GLY A 164 -7.48 -4.79 -18.54
N GLU A 165 -8.10 -4.25 -19.60
CA GLU A 165 -9.55 -4.19 -19.73
C GLU A 165 -10.19 -5.59 -19.67
N ASN A 166 -11.33 -5.67 -18.99
CA ASN A 166 -12.12 -6.88 -18.74
C ASN A 166 -11.38 -7.99 -17.97
N SER A 167 -10.22 -7.67 -17.37
CA SER A 167 -9.48 -8.64 -16.56
C SER A 167 -10.25 -9.08 -15.32
N MET A 168 -11.08 -8.22 -14.74
CA MET A 168 -11.91 -8.58 -13.59
C MET A 168 -12.93 -9.67 -13.93
N VAL A 169 -13.49 -9.68 -15.14
CA VAL A 169 -14.40 -10.74 -15.60
C VAL A 169 -13.67 -12.08 -15.58
N ARG A 170 -12.49 -12.13 -16.18
CA ARG A 170 -11.63 -13.31 -16.18
C ARG A 170 -11.25 -13.75 -14.77
N PHE A 171 -10.96 -12.82 -13.87
CA PHE A 171 -10.64 -13.11 -12.48
C PHE A 171 -11.82 -13.75 -11.74
N VAL A 172 -13.05 -13.31 -12.01
CA VAL A 172 -14.26 -13.93 -11.46
C VAL A 172 -14.45 -15.36 -11.99
N GLU A 173 -14.27 -15.58 -13.29
CA GLU A 173 -14.34 -16.91 -13.92
C GLU A 173 -13.32 -17.90 -13.32
N LEU A 174 -12.11 -17.44 -13.01
CA LEU A 174 -11.04 -18.22 -12.40
C LEU A 174 -11.19 -18.38 -10.86
N ASN A 175 -12.25 -17.83 -10.26
CA ASN A 175 -12.44 -17.71 -8.81
C ASN A 175 -11.29 -16.94 -8.11
N TRP A 176 -10.66 -16.00 -8.82
CA TRP A 176 -9.65 -15.08 -8.30
C TRP A 176 -10.27 -13.76 -7.83
N ALA A 177 -11.53 -13.53 -8.12
CA ALA A 177 -12.32 -12.40 -7.62
C ALA A 177 -13.72 -12.83 -7.22
N SER A 178 -14.37 -12.00 -6.41
CA SER A 178 -15.75 -12.17 -5.98
C SER A 178 -16.72 -11.85 -7.14
N LYS A 179 -17.92 -12.41 -7.08
CA LYS A 179 -19.00 -12.14 -8.06
C LYS A 179 -19.55 -10.70 -8.02
N ASP A 180 -18.98 -9.85 -7.18
CA ASP A 180 -19.25 -8.41 -7.18
C ASP A 180 -18.37 -7.65 -8.18
N TYR A 181 -17.49 -8.36 -8.90
CA TYR A 181 -16.61 -7.83 -9.93
C TYR A 181 -15.76 -6.65 -9.45
N THR A 182 -15.39 -6.67 -8.17
CA THR A 182 -14.62 -5.60 -7.51
C THR A 182 -13.53 -6.13 -6.60
N HIS A 183 -13.85 -7.11 -5.74
CA HIS A 183 -12.94 -7.58 -4.70
C HIS A 183 -12.24 -8.87 -5.11
N LEU A 184 -10.92 -8.86 -4.98
CA LEU A 184 -10.11 -10.06 -5.20
C LEU A 184 -10.35 -11.09 -4.08
N SER A 185 -10.30 -12.36 -4.45
CA SER A 185 -10.17 -13.47 -3.50
C SER A 185 -8.70 -13.59 -3.01
N PHE A 186 -8.44 -14.40 -1.99
CA PHE A 186 -7.07 -14.71 -1.58
C PHE A 186 -6.20 -15.27 -2.71
N ARG A 187 -6.79 -16.06 -3.63
CA ARG A 187 -6.07 -16.57 -4.82
C ARG A 187 -5.70 -15.43 -5.76
N GLY A 188 -6.65 -14.57 -6.10
CA GLY A 188 -6.38 -13.42 -6.96
C GLY A 188 -5.38 -12.44 -6.33
N GLY A 189 -5.48 -12.21 -5.01
CA GLY A 189 -4.50 -11.42 -4.27
C GLY A 189 -3.09 -12.02 -4.35
N ARG A 190 -2.96 -13.36 -4.31
CA ARG A 190 -1.66 -14.04 -4.47
C ARG A 190 -1.09 -13.86 -5.87
N GLU A 191 -1.90 -14.00 -6.92
CA GLU A 191 -1.46 -13.77 -8.31
C GLU A 191 -0.90 -12.34 -8.50
N ILE A 192 -1.58 -11.34 -7.92
CA ILE A 192 -1.11 -9.95 -7.97
C ILE A 192 0.17 -9.76 -7.14
N ALA A 193 0.26 -10.37 -5.96
CA ALA A 193 1.44 -10.31 -5.11
C ALA A 193 2.66 -10.95 -5.80
N ASP A 194 2.48 -12.10 -6.44
CA ASP A 194 3.53 -12.79 -7.20
C ASP A 194 4.00 -11.95 -8.40
N ALA A 195 3.07 -11.27 -9.08
CA ALA A 195 3.41 -10.35 -10.17
C ALA A 195 4.20 -9.13 -9.66
N LEU A 196 3.80 -8.56 -8.51
CA LEU A 196 4.53 -7.45 -7.89
C LEU A 196 5.92 -7.89 -7.44
N LEU A 197 6.03 -9.04 -6.77
CA LEU A 197 7.32 -9.57 -6.33
C LEU A 197 8.28 -9.79 -7.51
N LYS A 198 7.79 -10.38 -8.61
CA LYS A 198 8.60 -10.55 -9.84
C LYS A 198 9.07 -9.20 -10.40
N ALA A 199 8.21 -8.18 -10.40
CA ALA A 199 8.59 -6.84 -10.83
C ALA A 199 9.68 -6.24 -9.94
N LEU A 200 9.53 -6.33 -8.61
CA LEU A 200 10.53 -5.82 -7.66
C LEU A 200 11.87 -6.53 -7.78
N LEU A 201 11.86 -7.87 -7.94
CA LEU A 201 13.09 -8.64 -8.13
C LEU A 201 13.78 -8.29 -9.45
N SER A 202 13.01 -8.09 -10.53
CA SER A 202 13.57 -7.66 -11.83
C SER A 202 14.24 -6.28 -11.75
N GLU A 203 13.62 -5.34 -11.04
CA GLU A 203 14.22 -4.01 -10.82
C GLU A 203 15.49 -4.09 -9.96
N LYS A 204 15.47 -4.97 -8.93
CA LYS A 204 16.66 -5.23 -8.11
C LYS A 204 17.81 -5.80 -8.96
N ASP A 205 17.54 -6.81 -9.78
CA ASP A 205 18.56 -7.41 -10.66
C ASP A 205 19.15 -6.37 -11.62
N PHE A 206 18.31 -5.51 -12.18
CA PHE A 206 18.74 -4.41 -13.03
C PHE A 206 19.62 -3.39 -12.28
N TYR A 207 19.26 -3.05 -11.04
CA TYR A 207 20.06 -2.17 -10.20
C TYR A 207 21.42 -2.79 -9.86
N ASP A 208 21.46 -4.05 -9.46
CA ASP A 208 22.68 -4.77 -9.12
C ASP A 208 23.63 -4.90 -10.34
N GLU A 209 23.09 -5.04 -11.55
CA GLU A 209 23.88 -5.02 -12.78
C GLU A 209 24.44 -3.64 -13.09
N ALA A 210 23.65 -2.60 -12.92
CA ALA A 210 24.08 -1.22 -13.15
C ALA A 210 25.21 -0.80 -12.18
N GLU A 211 25.16 -1.19 -10.90
CA GLU A 211 26.23 -0.92 -9.93
C GLU A 211 27.55 -1.60 -10.31
N LYS A 212 27.50 -2.83 -10.89
CA LYS A 212 28.72 -3.54 -11.34
C LYS A 212 29.43 -2.86 -12.51
N VAL A 213 28.72 -2.02 -13.26
CA VAL A 213 29.28 -1.29 -14.42
C VAL A 213 29.94 0.02 -13.98
N VAL A 214 29.51 0.58 -12.82
CA VAL A 214 30.01 1.87 -12.31
C VAL A 214 31.21 1.71 -11.38
N ASN A 215 31.41 0.52 -10.80
CA ASN A 215 32.54 0.17 -9.94
C ASN A 215 33.58 -0.67 -10.71
#